data_2be003af4a5ea3c3482769ba56ed49ee
#
_entry.id   2be003af4a5ea3c3482769ba56ed49ee
#
_cell.length_a   1.000
_cell.length_b   1.000
_cell.length_c   1.000
_cell.angle_alpha   90.00
_cell.angle_beta   90.00
_cell.angle_gamma   90.00
#
_symmetry.space_group_name_H-M   'P 1'
#
loop_
_entity.id
_entity.type
_entity.pdbx_description
1 polymer ?
#
loop_
_entity_poly.entity_id
_entity_poly.type
_entity_poly.pdbx_seq_one_letter_code
_entity_poly.pdbx_strand_id
1 'polypeptide(L)'
;MTGDLVLQIRSAMEEQQSGSQQILEALQLMNNSTSEVRGAAQEMTEGGQAIMTDIQSLQNSMGQIATAVSEITSGTNYVNSTTTKLKDISTSLTDSISRIGEDVNKFKV
;
A
#
# COMPACT_ATOMS: atom_id res chain seq x y z
N MET A 1 -53.07 -2.11 59.41
CA MET A 1 -53.27 -1.69 58.02
C MET A 1 -52.32 -0.58 57.61
N THR A 2 -52.24 0.50 58.34
CA THR A 2 -51.29 1.59 58.06
C THR A 2 -49.83 1.14 58.16
N GLY A 3 -49.50 0.21 59.05
CA GLY A 3 -48.17 -0.34 59.20
C GLY A 3 -47.71 -1.12 57.97
N ASP A 4 -48.60 -1.87 57.36
CA ASP A 4 -48.32 -2.64 56.14
C ASP A 4 -48.03 -1.73 54.93
N LEU A 5 -48.82 -0.66 54.82
CA LEU A 5 -48.62 0.37 53.77
C LEU A 5 -47.27 1.05 53.91
N VAL A 6 -46.85 1.40 55.10
CA VAL A 6 -45.59 2.03 55.41
C VAL A 6 -44.45 1.10 55.05
N LEU A 7 -44.57 -0.20 55.37
CA LEU A 7 -43.56 -1.21 55.01
C LEU A 7 -43.47 -1.38 53.50
N GLN A 8 -44.57 -1.39 52.78
CA GLN A 8 -44.60 -1.48 51.32
C GLN A 8 -43.94 -0.29 50.66
N ILE A 9 -44.23 0.92 51.16
CA ILE A 9 -43.59 2.17 50.66
C ILE A 9 -42.09 2.12 50.91
N ARG A 10 -41.68 1.69 52.10
CA ARG A 10 -40.25 1.55 52.46
C ARG A 10 -39.54 0.58 51.53
N SER A 11 -40.16 -0.55 51.28
CA SER A 11 -39.64 -1.56 50.35
C SER A 11 -39.50 -1.06 48.96
N ALA A 12 -40.51 -0.33 48.46
CA ALA A 12 -40.52 0.32 47.14
C ALA A 12 -39.42 1.36 47.03
N MET A 13 -39.19 2.16 48.06
CA MET A 13 -38.16 3.16 48.10
C MET A 13 -36.78 2.55 48.11
N GLU A 14 -36.58 1.43 48.80
CA GLU A 14 -35.32 0.67 48.80
C GLU A 14 -35.03 0.09 47.42
N GLU A 15 -36.03 -0.46 46.74
CA GLU A 15 -35.93 -0.94 45.38
C GLU A 15 -35.60 0.21 44.41
N GLN A 16 -36.25 1.34 44.58
CA GLN A 16 -36.00 2.54 43.76
C GLN A 16 -34.56 3.03 43.93
N GLN A 17 -34.07 3.05 45.15
CA GLN A 17 -32.71 3.46 45.46
C GLN A 17 -31.71 2.50 44.82
N SER A 18 -31.94 1.19 44.93
CA SER A 18 -31.12 0.19 44.29
C SER A 18 -31.14 0.30 42.79
N GLY A 19 -32.32 0.53 42.19
CA GLY A 19 -32.49 0.73 40.78
C GLY A 19 -31.76 1.99 40.27
N SER A 20 -31.86 3.07 41.05
CA SER A 20 -31.15 4.32 40.73
C SER A 20 -29.63 4.14 40.72
N GLN A 21 -29.15 3.38 41.67
CA GLN A 21 -27.72 3.04 41.77
C GLN A 21 -27.26 2.26 40.54
N GLN A 22 -28.04 1.26 40.13
CA GLN A 22 -27.77 0.49 38.91
C GLN A 22 -27.77 1.39 37.66
N ILE A 23 -28.67 2.35 37.56
CA ILE A 23 -28.71 3.30 36.46
C ILE A 23 -27.45 4.16 36.44
N LEU A 24 -27.01 4.64 37.61
CA LEU A 24 -25.75 5.41 37.70
C LEU A 24 -24.54 4.60 37.25
N GLU A 25 -24.47 3.34 37.67
CA GLU A 25 -23.41 2.44 37.26
C GLU A 25 -23.42 2.20 35.74
N ALA A 26 -24.62 1.98 35.19
CA ALA A 26 -24.80 1.81 33.74
C ALA A 26 -24.39 3.06 32.96
N LEU A 27 -24.75 4.24 33.46
CA LEU A 27 -24.35 5.53 32.85
C LEU A 27 -22.84 5.71 32.89
N GLN A 28 -22.21 5.30 33.97
CA GLN A 28 -20.75 5.37 34.10
C GLN A 28 -20.05 4.44 33.09
N LEU A 29 -20.59 3.22 32.93
CA LEU A 29 -20.10 2.28 31.91
C LEU A 29 -20.29 2.82 30.50
N MET A 30 -21.45 3.45 30.22
CA MET A 30 -21.71 4.08 28.93
C MET A 30 -20.73 5.22 28.66
N ASN A 31 -20.43 6.01 29.67
CA ASN A 31 -19.49 7.11 29.58
C ASN A 31 -18.08 6.59 29.24
N ASN A 32 -17.66 5.53 29.90
CA ASN A 32 -16.38 4.87 29.64
C ASN A 32 -16.33 4.29 28.22
N SER A 33 -17.39 3.62 27.79
CA SER A 33 -17.50 3.06 26.44
C SER A 33 -17.48 4.15 25.37
N THR A 34 -18.15 5.28 25.62
CA THR A 34 -18.14 6.44 24.71
C THR A 34 -16.74 6.99 24.57
N SER A 35 -16.00 7.06 25.66
CA SER A 35 -14.61 7.50 25.68
C SER A 35 -13.71 6.57 24.84
N GLU A 36 -13.91 5.27 25.01
CA GLU A 36 -13.20 4.24 24.21
C GLU A 36 -13.50 4.36 22.72
N VAL A 37 -14.78 4.54 22.37
CA VAL A 37 -15.21 4.72 20.97
C VAL A 37 -14.57 5.99 20.38
N ARG A 38 -14.52 7.06 21.15
CA ARG A 38 -13.88 8.30 20.72
C ARG A 38 -12.39 8.09 20.46
N GLY A 39 -11.72 7.39 21.35
CA GLY A 39 -10.30 7.01 21.19
C GLY A 39 -10.07 6.17 19.93
N ALA A 40 -10.92 5.17 19.71
CA ALA A 40 -10.87 4.32 18.53
C ALA A 40 -11.10 5.10 17.25
N ALA A 41 -12.05 6.05 17.26
CA ALA A 41 -12.33 6.92 16.11
C ALA A 41 -11.13 7.81 15.79
N GLN A 42 -10.46 8.31 16.80
CA GLN A 42 -9.24 9.10 16.63
C GLN A 42 -8.10 8.29 16.03
N GLU A 43 -7.90 7.07 16.52
CA GLU A 43 -6.93 6.14 15.97
C GLU A 43 -7.24 5.81 14.50
N MET A 44 -8.52 5.64 14.17
CA MET A 44 -8.96 5.42 12.79
C MET A 44 -8.61 6.60 11.89
N THR A 45 -8.81 7.82 12.38
CA THR A 45 -8.47 9.03 11.64
C THR A 45 -6.97 9.11 11.38
N GLU A 46 -6.17 8.86 12.40
CA GLU A 46 -4.71 8.86 12.30
C GLU A 46 -4.22 7.74 11.36
N GLY A 47 -4.80 6.55 11.49
CA GLY A 47 -4.52 5.42 10.59
C GLY A 47 -4.89 5.72 9.15
N GLY A 48 -6.02 6.38 8.94
CA GLY A 48 -6.47 6.83 7.62
C GLY A 48 -5.49 7.80 6.98
N GLN A 49 -4.98 8.75 7.76
CA GLN A 49 -3.98 9.70 7.29
C GLN A 49 -2.65 9.00 6.93
N ALA A 50 -2.23 8.04 7.74
CA ALA A 50 -1.04 7.24 7.46
C ALA A 50 -1.20 6.46 6.15
N ILE A 51 -2.38 5.88 5.90
CA ILE A 51 -2.71 5.18 4.66
C ILE A 51 -2.64 6.14 3.47
N MET A 52 -3.18 7.34 3.60
CA MET A 52 -3.11 8.35 2.53
C MET A 52 -1.67 8.72 2.19
N THR A 53 -0.83 8.87 3.20
CA THR A 53 0.61 9.14 3.01
C THR A 53 1.28 7.97 2.29
N ASP A 54 0.97 6.74 2.67
CA ASP A 54 1.51 5.53 2.04
C ASP A 54 1.06 5.42 0.58
N ILE A 55 -0.19 5.74 0.27
CA ILE A 55 -0.72 5.78 -1.10
C ILE A 55 0.06 6.79 -1.93
N GLN A 56 0.33 7.96 -1.36
CA GLN A 56 1.10 9.00 -2.04
C GLN A 56 2.52 8.53 -2.34
N SER A 57 3.15 7.85 -1.39
CA SER A 57 4.47 7.24 -1.59
C SER A 57 4.45 6.16 -2.66
N LEU A 58 3.38 5.35 -2.69
CA LEU A 58 3.17 4.34 -3.73
C LEU A 58 3.04 4.97 -5.11
N GLN A 59 2.28 6.06 -5.23
CA GLN A 59 2.12 6.78 -6.49
C GLN A 59 3.46 7.31 -6.99
N ASN A 60 4.27 7.86 -6.10
CA ASN A 60 5.63 8.33 -6.44
C ASN A 60 6.51 7.18 -6.91
N SER A 61 6.46 6.04 -6.22
CA SER A 61 7.21 4.83 -6.60
C SER A 61 6.77 4.29 -7.95
N MET A 62 5.46 4.30 -8.22
CA MET A 62 4.92 3.89 -9.51
C MET A 62 5.39 4.80 -10.63
N GLY A 63 5.47 6.11 -10.38
CA GLY A 63 6.04 7.08 -11.31
C GLY A 63 7.50 6.76 -11.62
N GLN A 64 8.29 6.44 -10.62
CA GLN A 64 9.70 6.04 -10.77
C GLN A 64 9.82 4.74 -11.57
N ILE A 65 8.96 3.77 -11.31
CA ILE A 65 8.93 2.49 -12.06
C ILE A 65 8.57 2.75 -13.52
N ALA A 66 7.59 3.60 -13.80
CA ALA A 66 7.21 3.97 -15.17
C ALA A 66 8.38 4.59 -15.92
N THR A 67 9.12 5.49 -15.27
CA THR A 67 10.34 6.09 -15.82
C THR A 67 11.41 5.03 -16.11
N ALA A 68 11.64 4.13 -15.16
CA ALA A 68 12.61 3.05 -15.31
C ALA A 68 12.24 2.11 -16.46
N VAL A 69 10.96 1.76 -16.61
CA VAL A 69 10.47 0.95 -17.73
C VAL A 69 10.71 1.67 -19.06
N SER A 70 10.45 2.97 -19.11
CA SER A 70 10.71 3.78 -20.31
C SER A 70 12.20 3.77 -20.68
N GLU A 71 13.07 3.92 -19.69
CA GLU A 71 14.53 3.85 -19.87
C GLU A 71 14.98 2.48 -20.37
N ILE A 72 14.42 1.41 -19.81
CA ILE A 72 14.70 0.03 -20.23
C ILE A 72 14.27 -0.17 -21.69
N THR A 73 13.10 0.32 -22.06
CA THR A 73 12.59 0.24 -23.44
C THR A 73 13.53 0.95 -24.40
N SER A 74 13.97 2.17 -24.06
CA SER A 74 14.94 2.93 -24.85
C SER A 74 16.27 2.20 -24.94
N GLY A 75 16.76 1.66 -23.84
CA GLY A 75 17.99 0.88 -23.80
C GLY A 75 17.92 -0.39 -24.65
N THR A 76 16.78 -1.08 -24.60
CA THR A 76 16.53 -2.29 -25.42
C THR A 76 16.54 -1.94 -26.90
N ASN A 77 15.90 -0.83 -27.30
CA ASN A 77 15.91 -0.35 -28.68
C ASN A 77 17.34 0.00 -29.14
N TYR A 78 18.11 0.64 -28.27
CA TYR A 78 19.51 0.96 -28.54
C TYR A 78 20.35 -0.33 -28.74
N VAL A 79 20.18 -1.32 -27.89
CA VAL A 79 20.85 -2.62 -28.00
C VAL A 79 20.47 -3.30 -29.32
N ASN A 80 19.20 -3.30 -29.70
CA ASN A 80 18.76 -3.85 -30.98
C ASN A 80 19.42 -3.15 -32.17
N SER A 81 19.50 -1.83 -32.15
CA SER A 81 20.19 -1.05 -33.19
C SER A 81 21.66 -1.41 -33.25
N THR A 82 22.33 -1.51 -32.12
CA THR A 82 23.74 -1.88 -32.03
C THR A 82 23.97 -3.30 -32.55
N THR A 83 23.08 -4.24 -32.22
CA THR A 83 23.13 -5.62 -32.69
C THR A 83 23.02 -5.69 -34.21
N THR A 84 22.11 -4.89 -34.80
CA THR A 84 21.95 -4.80 -36.25
C THR A 84 23.24 -4.25 -36.92
N LYS A 85 23.83 -3.23 -36.34
CA LYS A 85 25.12 -2.65 -36.84
C LYS A 85 26.25 -3.67 -36.74
N LEU A 86 26.34 -4.42 -35.67
CA LEU A 86 27.31 -5.50 -35.47
C LEU A 86 27.16 -6.57 -36.54
N LYS A 87 25.91 -6.95 -36.83
CA LYS A 87 25.61 -7.94 -37.87
C LYS A 87 26.08 -7.46 -39.24
N ASP A 88 25.82 -6.19 -39.56
CA ASP A 88 26.25 -5.55 -40.83
C ASP A 88 27.78 -5.51 -40.91
N ILE A 89 28.45 -5.12 -39.84
CA ILE A 89 29.91 -5.09 -39.74
C ILE A 89 30.48 -6.50 -39.93
N SER A 90 29.88 -7.50 -39.31
CA SER A 90 30.27 -8.88 -39.40
C SER A 90 30.16 -9.40 -40.84
N THR A 91 29.10 -9.07 -41.55
CA THR A 91 28.86 -9.41 -42.94
C THR A 91 29.92 -8.71 -43.84
N SER A 92 30.19 -7.45 -43.63
CA SER A 92 31.22 -6.68 -44.37
C SER A 92 32.60 -7.29 -44.12
N LEU A 93 32.91 -7.69 -42.90
CA LEU A 93 34.17 -8.30 -42.55
C LEU A 93 34.35 -9.66 -43.25
N THR A 94 33.29 -10.46 -43.28
CA THR A 94 33.27 -11.77 -43.98
C THR A 94 33.53 -11.57 -45.46
N ASP A 95 32.91 -10.58 -46.11
CA ASP A 95 33.13 -10.22 -47.50
C ASP A 95 34.57 -9.77 -47.77
N SER A 96 35.15 -8.97 -46.88
CA SER A 96 36.53 -8.52 -46.96
C SER A 96 37.52 -9.67 -46.87
N ILE A 97 37.27 -10.55 -45.95
CA ILE A 97 38.11 -11.79 -45.75
C ILE A 97 38.03 -12.65 -47.01
N SER A 98 36.87 -12.84 -47.57
CA SER A 98 36.62 -13.59 -48.78
C SER A 98 37.41 -12.98 -49.97
N ARG A 99 37.39 -11.65 -50.15
CA ARG A 99 38.12 -10.94 -51.17
C ARG A 99 39.63 -11.07 -51.01
N ILE A 100 40.12 -10.98 -49.78
CA ILE A 100 41.54 -11.17 -49.46
C ILE A 100 41.95 -12.59 -49.83
N GLY A 101 41.12 -13.59 -49.51
CA GLY A 101 41.36 -14.97 -49.87
C GLY A 101 41.45 -15.20 -51.37
N GLU A 102 40.59 -14.57 -52.16
CA GLU A 102 40.60 -14.59 -53.63
C GLU A 102 41.87 -13.94 -54.18
N ASP A 103 42.24 -12.79 -53.66
CA ASP A 103 43.43 -12.04 -54.06
C ASP A 103 44.71 -12.83 -53.78
N VAL A 104 44.77 -13.47 -52.60
CA VAL A 104 45.92 -14.33 -52.23
C VAL A 104 46.02 -15.52 -53.19
N ASN A 105 44.89 -16.15 -53.53
CA ASN A 105 44.85 -17.24 -54.50
C ASN A 105 45.35 -16.82 -55.89
N LYS A 106 45.02 -15.58 -56.31
CA LYS A 106 45.51 -15.03 -57.58
C LYS A 106 47.03 -14.88 -57.58
N PHE A 107 47.59 -14.51 -56.44
CA PHE A 107 49.04 -14.34 -56.30
C PHE A 107 49.79 -15.66 -56.22
N LYS A 108 49.13 -16.73 -55.88
CA LYS A 108 49.71 -18.05 -55.70
C LYS A 108 49.99 -18.79 -57.01
N VAL A 109 49.38 -18.28 -58.05
CA VAL A 109 49.61 -18.88 -59.40
C VAL A 109 50.78 -18.18 -60.08
#